data_dbad3d74fa527772a793db28c73c117b
#
_entry.id   dbad3d74fa527772a793db28c73c117b
#
_cell.length_a   1.000
_cell.length_b   1.000
_cell.length_c   1.000
_cell.angle_alpha   90.00
_cell.angle_beta   90.00
_cell.angle_gamma   90.00
#
_symmetry.space_group_name_H-M   'P 1'
#
loop_
_entity.id
_entity.type
_entity.pdbx_description
1 polymer ?
#
loop_
_entity_poly.entity_id
_entity_poly.type
_entity_poly.pdbx_seq_one_letter_code
_entity_poly.pdbx_strand_id
1 'polypeptide(L)'
;IYIGLAVLYVYEFISSYRFNKEVFTTPVPAAHRYEFKQVGILNILYFATFGSELAVVSMLPLFYQETFNLSIVMAGVLASSYAFMNLMSRPGGGWLSDKFGRKITLLILTAGLAVGYLLMGCLDSTWPLALALLITMFCSFFVQAGEGAVFAVIPLIKRSMTGQFAGMTGAYGNVGSVVYLTVLSLVSYKVFFFVIAATAVVGFFALFFLKEPEGVIIEEMPDGSFAEIQVSHR
;
A
#
# COMPACT_ATOMS: atom_id res chain seq x y z
N ILE A 1 -6.37 14.14 -26.72
CA ILE A 1 -6.44 14.06 -25.24
C ILE A 1 -5.06 13.69 -24.67
N TYR A 2 -4.42 12.57 -25.04
CA TYR A 2 -3.14 12.12 -24.46
C TYR A 2 -1.99 13.10 -24.64
N ILE A 3 -1.89 13.75 -25.81
CA ILE A 3 -0.88 14.79 -26.08
C ILE A 3 -1.08 15.98 -25.13
N GLY A 4 -2.31 16.45 -24.94
CA GLY A 4 -2.62 17.52 -24.01
C GLY A 4 -2.25 17.19 -22.56
N LEU A 5 -2.53 15.96 -22.10
CA LEU A 5 -2.14 15.48 -20.77
C LEU A 5 -0.61 15.40 -20.63
N ALA A 6 0.09 14.92 -21.64
CA ALA A 6 1.55 14.88 -21.64
C ALA A 6 2.17 16.29 -21.56
N VAL A 7 1.63 17.25 -22.30
CA VAL A 7 2.08 18.67 -22.26
C VAL A 7 1.84 19.27 -20.87
N LEU A 8 0.66 19.04 -20.27
CA LEU A 8 0.35 19.50 -18.92
C LEU A 8 1.31 18.85 -17.90
N TYR A 9 1.56 17.56 -17.99
CA TYR A 9 2.49 16.86 -17.09
C TYR A 9 3.91 17.45 -17.19
N VAL A 10 4.41 17.68 -18.40
CA VAL A 10 5.74 18.30 -18.61
C VAL A 10 5.77 19.72 -18.06
N TYR A 11 4.70 20.50 -18.27
CA TYR A 11 4.57 21.85 -17.72
C TYR A 11 4.61 21.86 -16.19
N GLU A 12 3.81 21.00 -15.53
CA GLU A 12 3.79 20.85 -14.09
C GLU A 12 5.14 20.40 -13.54
N PHE A 13 5.80 19.45 -14.20
CA PHE A 13 7.13 19.00 -13.80
C PHE A 13 8.16 20.14 -13.86
N ILE A 14 8.20 20.89 -14.98
CA ILE A 14 9.12 22.03 -15.14
C ILE A 14 8.82 23.12 -14.12
N SER A 15 7.54 23.43 -13.89
CA SER A 15 7.09 24.43 -12.93
C SER A 15 7.52 24.05 -11.50
N SER A 16 7.25 22.81 -11.10
CA SER A 16 7.65 22.27 -9.80
C SER A 16 9.17 22.26 -9.63
N TYR A 17 9.91 21.85 -10.66
CA TYR A 17 11.37 21.87 -10.64
C TYR A 17 11.93 23.29 -10.47
N ARG A 18 11.39 24.27 -11.22
CA ARG A 18 11.83 25.69 -11.12
C ARG A 18 11.56 26.26 -9.74
N PHE A 19 10.36 25.98 -9.19
CA PHE A 19 9.98 26.47 -7.86
C PHE A 19 10.88 25.89 -6.76
N ASN A 20 11.25 24.61 -6.88
CA ASN A 20 12.06 23.92 -5.87
C ASN A 20 13.57 23.93 -6.17
N LYS A 21 14.04 24.69 -7.17
CA LYS A 21 15.45 24.67 -7.60
C LYS A 21 16.43 24.98 -6.46
N GLU A 22 16.08 25.91 -5.58
CA GLU A 22 16.93 26.28 -4.44
C GLU A 22 17.06 25.14 -3.42
N VAL A 23 16.02 24.32 -3.26
CA VAL A 23 16.03 23.15 -2.36
C VAL A 23 17.05 22.09 -2.81
N PHE A 24 17.28 21.96 -4.13
CA PHE A 24 18.24 21.00 -4.68
C PHE A 24 19.69 21.47 -4.52
N THR A 25 19.93 22.76 -4.32
CA THR A 25 21.28 23.36 -4.21
C THR A 25 21.69 23.64 -2.76
N THR A 26 20.73 23.75 -1.85
CA THR A 26 20.98 24.02 -0.42
C THR A 26 21.15 22.72 0.37
N PRO A 27 22.14 22.61 1.28
CA PRO A 27 22.24 21.45 2.16
C PRO A 27 20.98 21.29 3.01
N VAL A 28 20.46 20.06 3.07
CA VAL A 28 19.26 19.76 3.88
C VAL A 28 19.56 20.05 5.35
N PRO A 29 18.80 20.94 6.02
CA PRO A 29 18.97 21.22 7.44
C PRO A 29 18.91 19.94 8.28
N ALA A 30 19.66 19.89 9.39
CA ALA A 30 19.70 18.69 10.25
C ALA A 30 18.28 18.29 10.73
N ALA A 31 17.44 19.28 11.02
CA ALA A 31 16.03 19.06 11.40
C ALA A 31 15.18 18.36 10.33
N HIS A 32 15.58 18.40 9.06
CA HIS A 32 14.86 17.75 7.95
C HIS A 32 15.55 16.48 7.44
N ARG A 33 16.66 16.07 8.05
CA ARG A 33 17.31 14.80 7.70
C ARG A 33 16.54 13.62 8.28
N TYR A 34 16.41 12.56 7.52
CA TYR A 34 15.76 11.33 7.93
C TYR A 34 16.39 10.10 7.27
N GLU A 35 16.13 8.94 7.82
CA GLU A 35 16.63 7.68 7.28
C GLU A 35 15.70 7.20 6.16
N PHE A 36 16.03 7.53 4.91
CA PHE A 36 15.21 7.20 3.73
C PHE A 36 14.84 5.71 3.66
N LYS A 37 15.71 4.81 4.15
CA LYS A 37 15.46 3.37 4.17
C LYS A 37 14.14 3.03 4.87
N GLN A 38 13.79 3.70 5.97
CA GLN A 38 12.57 3.43 6.70
C GLN A 38 11.33 3.82 5.89
N VAL A 39 11.36 4.98 5.26
CA VAL A 39 10.29 5.42 4.35
C VAL A 39 10.23 4.54 3.12
N GLY A 40 11.38 4.15 2.56
CA GLY A 40 11.47 3.25 1.41
C GLY A 40 10.81 1.88 1.65
N ILE A 41 10.94 1.32 2.86
CA ILE A 41 10.25 0.07 3.23
C ILE A 41 8.73 0.28 3.20
N LEU A 42 8.22 1.37 3.78
CA LEU A 42 6.79 1.67 3.77
C LEU A 42 6.26 1.91 2.35
N ASN A 43 7.06 2.54 1.49
CA ASN A 43 6.72 2.74 0.08
C ASN A 43 6.58 1.41 -0.66
N ILE A 44 7.49 0.44 -0.44
CA ILE A 44 7.40 -0.91 -1.03
C ILE A 44 6.13 -1.63 -0.53
N LEU A 45 5.83 -1.52 0.76
CA LEU A 45 4.63 -2.12 1.32
C LEU A 45 3.36 -1.51 0.74
N TYR A 46 3.32 -0.18 0.61
CA TYR A 46 2.14 0.50 0.08
C TYR A 46 1.99 0.31 -1.44
N PHE A 47 3.11 0.16 -2.15
CA PHE A 47 3.11 -0.32 -3.53
C PHE A 47 2.43 -1.69 -3.64
N ALA A 48 2.77 -2.64 -2.74
CA ALA A 48 2.21 -3.98 -2.75
C ALA A 48 0.74 -4.02 -2.29
N THR A 49 0.35 -3.23 -1.28
CA THR A 49 -1.01 -3.20 -0.73
C THR A 49 -1.94 -2.33 -1.58
N PHE A 50 -1.83 -1.02 -1.51
CA PHE A 50 -2.71 -0.09 -2.23
C PHE A 50 -2.61 -0.22 -3.75
N GLY A 51 -1.39 -0.44 -4.27
CA GLY A 51 -1.20 -0.67 -5.71
C GLY A 51 -1.98 -1.89 -6.18
N SER A 52 -1.96 -2.98 -5.43
CA SER A 52 -2.72 -4.18 -5.76
C SER A 52 -4.22 -3.99 -5.53
N GLU A 53 -4.65 -3.24 -4.50
CA GLU A 53 -6.06 -2.93 -4.28
C GLU A 53 -6.68 -2.30 -5.52
N LEU A 54 -6.10 -1.21 -6.02
CA LEU A 54 -6.63 -0.49 -7.18
C LEU A 54 -6.68 -1.37 -8.43
N ALA A 55 -5.63 -2.15 -8.67
CA ALA A 55 -5.59 -3.05 -9.82
C ALA A 55 -6.63 -4.16 -9.71
N VAL A 56 -6.76 -4.80 -8.55
CA VAL A 56 -7.69 -5.90 -8.33
C VAL A 56 -9.15 -5.43 -8.35
N VAL A 57 -9.48 -4.33 -7.67
CA VAL A 57 -10.84 -3.76 -7.70
C VAL A 57 -11.28 -3.48 -9.14
N SER A 58 -10.36 -2.98 -9.98
CA SER A 58 -10.67 -2.66 -11.38
C SER A 58 -10.98 -3.89 -12.24
N MET A 59 -10.32 -5.03 -11.99
CA MET A 59 -10.42 -6.23 -12.82
C MET A 59 -11.30 -7.33 -12.24
N LEU A 60 -11.60 -7.30 -10.95
CA LEU A 60 -12.27 -8.38 -10.24
C LEU A 60 -13.67 -8.74 -10.80
N PRO A 61 -14.51 -7.77 -11.23
CA PRO A 61 -15.77 -8.12 -11.90
C PRO A 61 -15.56 -8.96 -13.15
N LEU A 62 -14.59 -8.61 -13.99
CA LEU A 62 -14.28 -9.34 -15.21
C LEU A 62 -13.72 -10.73 -14.89
N PHE A 63 -12.83 -10.83 -13.89
CA PHE A 63 -12.32 -12.11 -13.40
C PHE A 63 -13.45 -13.07 -12.99
N TYR A 64 -14.42 -12.59 -12.19
CA TYR A 64 -15.55 -13.41 -11.77
C TYR A 64 -16.46 -13.80 -12.94
N GLN A 65 -16.71 -12.88 -13.87
CA GLN A 65 -17.49 -13.15 -15.06
C GLN A 65 -16.86 -14.23 -15.93
N GLU A 66 -15.58 -14.12 -16.23
CA GLU A 66 -14.88 -15.04 -17.13
C GLU A 66 -14.55 -16.39 -16.46
N THR A 67 -14.13 -16.37 -15.18
CA THR A 67 -13.71 -17.60 -14.49
C THR A 67 -14.90 -18.48 -14.09
N PHE A 68 -15.98 -17.86 -13.61
CA PHE A 68 -17.15 -18.59 -13.07
C PHE A 68 -18.39 -18.49 -13.97
N ASN A 69 -18.26 -17.91 -15.16
CA ASN A 69 -19.34 -17.73 -16.13
C ASN A 69 -20.59 -17.04 -15.54
N LEU A 70 -20.36 -15.98 -14.75
CA LEU A 70 -21.41 -15.24 -14.08
C LEU A 70 -21.96 -14.11 -14.97
N SER A 71 -23.21 -13.70 -14.69
CA SER A 71 -23.73 -12.47 -15.27
C SER A 71 -22.93 -11.25 -14.78
N ILE A 72 -22.88 -10.20 -15.60
CA ILE A 72 -22.19 -8.94 -15.28
C ILE A 72 -22.64 -8.39 -13.92
N VAL A 73 -23.96 -8.44 -13.63
CA VAL A 73 -24.52 -7.94 -12.37
C VAL A 73 -24.03 -8.77 -11.18
N MET A 74 -24.08 -10.11 -11.28
CA MET A 74 -23.64 -10.98 -10.19
C MET A 74 -22.12 -10.85 -9.97
N ALA A 75 -21.33 -10.82 -11.01
CA ALA A 75 -19.90 -10.62 -10.94
C ALA A 75 -19.55 -9.27 -10.27
N GLY A 76 -20.26 -8.19 -10.62
CA GLY A 76 -20.10 -6.88 -9.98
C GLY A 76 -20.46 -6.88 -8.49
N VAL A 77 -21.58 -7.54 -8.11
CA VAL A 77 -21.98 -7.66 -6.70
C VAL A 77 -20.95 -8.44 -5.89
N LEU A 78 -20.45 -9.57 -6.40
CA LEU A 78 -19.42 -10.35 -5.69
C LEU A 78 -18.08 -9.60 -5.60
N ALA A 79 -17.68 -8.93 -6.67
CA ALA A 79 -16.47 -8.12 -6.68
C ALA A 79 -16.55 -6.94 -5.70
N SER A 80 -17.73 -6.35 -5.50
CA SER A 80 -17.90 -5.24 -4.55
C SER A 80 -17.63 -5.63 -3.10
N SER A 81 -17.71 -6.93 -2.75
CA SER A 81 -17.36 -7.43 -1.43
C SER A 81 -15.89 -7.15 -1.07
N TYR A 82 -15.01 -7.17 -2.07
CA TYR A 82 -13.59 -6.80 -1.89
C TYR A 82 -13.45 -5.35 -1.44
N ALA A 83 -14.11 -4.43 -2.12
CA ALA A 83 -14.08 -3.00 -1.77
C ALA A 83 -14.80 -2.72 -0.44
N PHE A 84 -15.88 -3.46 -0.14
CA PHE A 84 -16.66 -3.31 1.09
C PHE A 84 -15.80 -3.62 2.35
N MET A 85 -14.89 -4.56 2.25
CA MET A 85 -13.96 -4.88 3.34
C MET A 85 -13.13 -3.68 3.80
N ASN A 86 -12.90 -2.69 2.93
CA ASN A 86 -12.12 -1.47 3.23
C ASN A 86 -12.69 -0.69 4.43
N LEU A 87 -14.01 -0.69 4.56
CA LEU A 87 -14.69 0.04 5.63
C LEU A 87 -14.20 -0.34 7.04
N MET A 88 -13.89 -1.62 7.25
CA MET A 88 -13.47 -2.15 8.55
C MET A 88 -11.98 -2.50 8.59
N SER A 89 -11.45 -3.05 7.50
CA SER A 89 -10.09 -3.59 7.48
C SER A 89 -9.02 -2.51 7.57
N ARG A 90 -9.20 -1.39 6.88
CA ARG A 90 -8.21 -0.30 6.87
C ARG A 90 -8.07 0.38 8.23
N PRO A 91 -9.13 0.87 8.89
CA PRO A 91 -9.02 1.38 10.26
C PRO A 91 -8.62 0.27 11.25
N GLY A 92 -9.10 -0.97 11.04
CA GLY A 92 -8.72 -2.13 11.85
C GLY A 92 -7.23 -2.44 11.80
N GLY A 93 -6.60 -2.35 10.63
CA GLY A 93 -5.16 -2.54 10.47
C GLY A 93 -4.33 -1.51 11.22
N GLY A 94 -4.73 -0.24 11.19
CA GLY A 94 -4.11 0.82 11.99
C GLY A 94 -4.23 0.53 13.49
N TRP A 95 -5.44 0.19 13.97
CA TRP A 95 -5.68 -0.15 15.36
C TRP A 95 -4.90 -1.40 15.82
N LEU A 96 -4.84 -2.45 15.00
CA LEU A 96 -4.02 -3.64 15.29
C LEU A 96 -2.53 -3.27 15.41
N SER A 97 -2.05 -2.41 14.52
CA SER A 97 -0.68 -1.91 14.52
C SER A 97 -0.35 -1.16 15.82
N ASP A 98 -1.27 -0.31 16.28
CA ASP A 98 -1.10 0.44 17.53
C ASP A 98 -1.14 -0.47 18.77
N LYS A 99 -1.95 -1.54 18.74
CA LYS A 99 -2.18 -2.41 19.89
C LYS A 99 -1.15 -3.52 20.05
N PHE A 100 -0.72 -4.16 18.97
CA PHE A 100 0.11 -5.37 18.99
C PHE A 100 1.56 -5.15 18.56
N GLY A 101 1.92 -3.90 18.27
CA GLY A 101 3.23 -3.55 17.75
C GLY A 101 3.25 -3.43 16.22
N ARG A 102 3.95 -2.41 15.75
CA ARG A 102 3.87 -1.97 14.35
C ARG A 102 4.54 -2.95 13.41
N LYS A 103 5.74 -3.38 13.73
CA LYS A 103 6.53 -4.30 12.91
C LYS A 103 5.89 -5.67 12.82
N ILE A 104 5.46 -6.23 13.97
CA ILE A 104 4.85 -7.56 14.00
C ILE A 104 3.51 -7.59 13.25
N THR A 105 2.70 -6.54 13.39
CA THR A 105 1.43 -6.42 12.67
C THR A 105 1.68 -6.33 11.16
N LEU A 106 2.63 -5.51 10.72
CA LEU A 106 2.99 -5.42 9.29
C LEU A 106 3.51 -6.75 8.75
N LEU A 107 4.33 -7.49 9.51
CA LEU A 107 4.80 -8.83 9.11
C LEU A 107 3.64 -9.81 8.92
N ILE A 108 2.72 -9.87 9.86
CA ILE A 108 1.54 -10.75 9.79
C ILE A 108 0.66 -10.36 8.59
N LEU A 109 0.36 -9.07 8.43
CA LEU A 109 -0.51 -8.58 7.37
C LEU A 109 0.13 -8.78 5.98
N THR A 110 1.44 -8.57 5.84
CA THR A 110 2.14 -8.77 4.57
C THR A 110 2.28 -10.27 4.23
N ALA A 111 2.50 -11.14 5.22
CA ALA A 111 2.47 -12.59 5.01
C ALA A 111 1.07 -13.06 4.58
N GLY A 112 0.02 -12.57 5.24
CA GLY A 112 -1.37 -12.85 4.86
C GLY A 112 -1.73 -12.32 3.46
N LEU A 113 -1.19 -11.15 3.08
CA LEU A 113 -1.29 -10.61 1.73
C LEU A 113 -0.69 -11.56 0.69
N ALA A 114 0.54 -12.04 0.92
CA ALA A 114 1.20 -12.99 0.02
C ALA A 114 0.39 -14.28 -0.12
N VAL A 115 -0.06 -14.86 1.00
CA VAL A 115 -0.92 -16.07 0.99
C VAL A 115 -2.25 -15.80 0.29
N GLY A 116 -2.90 -14.67 0.56
CA GLY A 116 -4.16 -14.27 -0.08
C GLY A 116 -4.04 -14.25 -1.60
N TYR A 117 -3.01 -13.59 -2.14
CA TYR A 117 -2.81 -13.56 -3.60
C TYR A 117 -2.33 -14.88 -4.19
N LEU A 118 -1.58 -15.71 -3.45
CA LEU A 118 -1.30 -17.08 -3.88
C LEU A 118 -2.59 -17.89 -4.02
N LEU A 119 -3.50 -17.79 -3.07
CA LEU A 119 -4.80 -18.46 -3.13
C LEU A 119 -5.66 -17.92 -4.28
N MET A 120 -5.70 -16.60 -4.48
CA MET A 120 -6.39 -15.98 -5.63
C MET A 120 -5.85 -16.48 -6.96
N GLY A 121 -4.52 -16.67 -7.09
CA GLY A 121 -3.89 -17.21 -8.28
C GLY A 121 -4.18 -18.70 -8.53
N CYS A 122 -4.66 -19.42 -7.52
CA CYS A 122 -5.06 -20.82 -7.65
C CYS A 122 -6.56 -20.99 -7.99
N LEU A 123 -7.36 -19.91 -7.95
CA LEU A 123 -8.78 -19.99 -8.28
C LEU A 123 -8.99 -20.26 -9.77
N ASP A 124 -9.87 -21.20 -10.05
CA ASP A 124 -10.36 -21.55 -11.39
C ASP A 124 -11.85 -21.92 -11.36
N SER A 125 -12.41 -22.26 -12.50
CA SER A 125 -13.84 -22.61 -12.65
C SER A 125 -14.30 -23.86 -11.90
N THR A 126 -13.39 -24.67 -11.36
CA THR A 126 -13.71 -25.89 -10.60
C THR A 126 -14.00 -25.61 -9.13
N TRP A 127 -13.60 -24.42 -8.64
CA TRP A 127 -13.79 -24.03 -7.25
C TRP A 127 -15.25 -23.67 -6.96
N PRO A 128 -15.79 -24.06 -5.79
CA PRO A 128 -17.09 -23.55 -5.36
C PRO A 128 -17.07 -22.03 -5.25
N LEU A 129 -18.04 -21.35 -5.84
CA LEU A 129 -18.13 -19.88 -5.87
C LEU A 129 -18.07 -19.26 -4.47
N ALA A 130 -18.73 -19.89 -3.49
CA ALA A 130 -18.69 -19.42 -2.09
C ALA A 130 -17.26 -19.44 -1.52
N LEU A 131 -16.47 -20.45 -1.84
CA LEU A 131 -15.09 -20.54 -1.39
C LEU A 131 -14.20 -19.51 -2.10
N ALA A 132 -14.41 -19.28 -3.40
CA ALA A 132 -13.73 -18.22 -4.14
C ALA A 132 -14.03 -16.83 -3.54
N LEU A 133 -15.28 -16.56 -3.15
CA LEU A 133 -15.67 -15.33 -2.46
C LEU A 133 -14.96 -15.19 -1.10
N LEU A 134 -14.94 -16.26 -0.30
CA LEU A 134 -14.25 -16.22 1.00
C LEU A 134 -12.75 -15.95 0.84
N ILE A 135 -12.09 -16.57 -0.14
CA ILE A 135 -10.67 -16.31 -0.45
C ILE A 135 -10.46 -14.85 -0.88
N THR A 136 -11.37 -14.32 -1.69
CA THR A 136 -11.31 -12.91 -2.12
C THR A 136 -11.46 -11.97 -0.93
N MET A 137 -12.41 -12.21 -0.03
CA MET A 137 -12.59 -11.39 1.18
C MET A 137 -11.40 -11.53 2.15
N PHE A 138 -10.86 -12.74 2.31
CA PHE A 138 -9.64 -12.99 3.07
C PHE A 138 -8.46 -12.18 2.51
N CYS A 139 -8.21 -12.26 1.22
CA CYS A 139 -7.16 -11.49 0.55
C CYS A 139 -7.37 -9.98 0.77
N SER A 140 -8.58 -9.49 0.54
CA SER A 140 -8.96 -8.10 0.71
C SER A 140 -8.70 -7.59 2.14
N PHE A 141 -9.00 -8.40 3.15
CA PHE A 141 -8.72 -8.05 4.55
C PHE A 141 -7.23 -7.71 4.75
N PHE A 142 -6.33 -8.59 4.30
CA PHE A 142 -4.90 -8.38 4.49
C PHE A 142 -4.34 -7.22 3.66
N VAL A 143 -4.86 -7.02 2.45
CA VAL A 143 -4.52 -5.87 1.61
C VAL A 143 -4.81 -4.57 2.35
N GLN A 144 -6.06 -4.38 2.73
CA GLN A 144 -6.57 -3.11 3.26
C GLN A 144 -6.14 -2.86 4.71
N ALA A 145 -6.06 -3.92 5.53
CA ALA A 145 -5.48 -3.81 6.86
C ALA A 145 -3.99 -3.44 6.79
N GLY A 146 -3.25 -3.98 5.80
CA GLY A 146 -1.87 -3.61 5.53
C GLY A 146 -1.69 -2.14 5.22
N GLU A 147 -2.61 -1.54 4.45
CA GLU A 147 -2.62 -0.12 4.15
C GLU A 147 -2.78 0.75 5.41
N GLY A 148 -3.74 0.41 6.25
CA GLY A 148 -3.96 1.08 7.52
C GLY A 148 -2.75 0.99 8.44
N ALA A 149 -2.13 -0.20 8.53
CA ALA A 149 -0.94 -0.42 9.34
C ALA A 149 0.28 0.36 8.83
N VAL A 150 0.47 0.48 7.51
CA VAL A 150 1.55 1.31 6.91
C VAL A 150 1.38 2.77 7.33
N PHE A 151 0.17 3.32 7.21
CA PHE A 151 -0.11 4.71 7.57
C PHE A 151 0.01 4.98 9.07
N ALA A 152 -0.21 3.98 9.94
CA ALA A 152 0.02 4.11 11.38
C ALA A 152 1.51 4.26 11.74
N VAL A 153 2.43 3.78 10.89
CA VAL A 153 3.89 3.89 11.12
C VAL A 153 4.46 5.22 10.62
N ILE A 154 3.90 5.80 9.57
CA ILE A 154 4.43 7.02 8.92
C ILE A 154 4.74 8.16 9.91
N PRO A 155 3.84 8.55 10.83
CA PRO A 155 4.09 9.65 11.77
C PRO A 155 5.24 9.39 12.74
N LEU A 156 5.61 8.13 12.92
CA LEU A 156 6.63 7.71 13.89
C LEU A 156 8.04 7.72 13.32
N ILE A 157 8.20 7.82 12.00
CA ILE A 157 9.50 7.97 11.38
C ILE A 157 10.05 9.37 11.67
N LYS A 158 9.22 10.39 11.42
CA LYS A 158 9.50 11.80 11.73
C LYS A 158 8.21 12.61 11.65
N ARG A 159 7.71 13.05 12.81
CA ARG A 159 6.41 13.69 12.94
C ARG A 159 6.27 14.98 12.14
N SER A 160 7.31 15.82 12.16
CA SER A 160 7.36 17.09 11.42
C SER A 160 7.26 16.91 9.90
N MET A 161 7.55 15.69 9.37
CA MET A 161 7.54 15.36 7.95
C MET A 161 6.43 14.37 7.58
N THR A 162 5.46 14.14 8.46
CA THR A 162 4.36 13.15 8.25
C THR A 162 3.65 13.36 6.92
N GLY A 163 3.29 14.60 6.57
CA GLY A 163 2.61 14.91 5.32
C GLY A 163 3.44 14.57 4.08
N GLN A 164 4.75 14.84 4.14
CA GLN A 164 5.68 14.50 3.05
C GLN A 164 5.80 12.99 2.85
N PHE A 165 5.95 12.23 3.95
CA PHE A 165 6.07 10.77 3.87
C PHE A 165 4.75 10.13 3.44
N ALA A 166 3.61 10.61 3.96
CA ALA A 166 2.29 10.14 3.55
C ALA A 166 2.05 10.39 2.04
N GLY A 167 2.40 11.57 1.55
CA GLY A 167 2.30 11.91 0.13
C GLY A 167 3.20 11.02 -0.75
N MET A 168 4.45 10.81 -0.32
CA MET A 168 5.39 9.96 -1.03
C MET A 168 4.92 8.49 -1.04
N THR A 169 4.49 7.97 0.09
CA THR A 169 3.98 6.59 0.21
C THR A 169 2.73 6.40 -0.65
N GLY A 170 1.79 7.38 -0.63
CA GLY A 170 0.63 7.39 -1.51
C GLY A 170 0.99 7.40 -2.99
N ALA A 171 2.01 8.17 -3.39
CA ALA A 171 2.49 8.20 -4.77
C ALA A 171 3.03 6.82 -5.21
N TYR A 172 3.81 6.15 -4.36
CA TYR A 172 4.30 4.79 -4.64
C TYR A 172 3.16 3.77 -4.76
N GLY A 173 2.08 3.90 -3.99
CA GLY A 173 0.88 3.09 -4.17
C GLY A 173 0.24 3.27 -5.56
N ASN A 174 0.11 4.51 -6.03
CA ASN A 174 -0.40 4.79 -7.38
C ASN A 174 0.55 4.25 -8.48
N VAL A 175 1.87 4.38 -8.31
CA VAL A 175 2.84 3.75 -9.21
C VAL A 175 2.64 2.23 -9.23
N GLY A 176 2.42 1.62 -8.06
CA GLY A 176 2.11 0.19 -7.94
C GLY A 176 0.90 -0.21 -8.78
N SER A 177 -0.20 0.55 -8.71
CA SER A 177 -1.40 0.25 -9.49
C SER A 177 -1.15 0.31 -11.00
N VAL A 178 -0.40 1.31 -11.47
CA VAL A 178 -0.03 1.42 -12.90
C VAL A 178 0.82 0.23 -13.33
N VAL A 179 1.82 -0.16 -12.51
CA VAL A 179 2.67 -1.32 -12.81
C VAL A 179 1.84 -2.59 -12.85
N TYR A 180 0.98 -2.84 -11.86
CA TYR A 180 0.14 -4.05 -11.83
C TYR A 180 -0.88 -4.09 -12.97
N LEU A 181 -1.52 -2.99 -13.31
CA LEU A 181 -2.43 -2.94 -14.47
C LEU A 181 -1.68 -3.16 -15.79
N THR A 182 -0.45 -2.67 -15.90
CA THR A 182 0.42 -2.95 -17.04
C THR A 182 0.76 -4.44 -17.12
N VAL A 183 1.14 -5.05 -15.99
CA VAL A 183 1.38 -6.51 -15.93
C VAL A 183 0.12 -7.27 -16.32
N LEU A 184 -1.04 -6.90 -15.79
CA LEU A 184 -2.32 -7.55 -16.10
C LEU A 184 -2.64 -7.52 -17.60
N SER A 185 -2.26 -6.46 -18.30
CA SER A 185 -2.47 -6.37 -19.76
C SER A 185 -1.62 -7.34 -20.59
N LEU A 186 -0.59 -7.94 -19.97
CA LEU A 186 0.40 -8.79 -20.64
C LEU A 186 0.30 -10.27 -20.23
N VAL A 187 -0.38 -10.59 -19.13
CA VAL A 187 -0.40 -11.94 -18.56
C VAL A 187 -1.81 -12.38 -18.17
N SER A 188 -1.99 -13.69 -17.90
CA SER A 188 -3.25 -14.21 -17.36
C SER A 188 -3.49 -13.78 -15.92
N TYR A 189 -4.75 -13.81 -15.45
CA TYR A 189 -5.12 -13.54 -14.06
C TYR A 189 -4.30 -14.34 -13.04
N LYS A 190 -4.07 -15.61 -13.32
CA LYS A 190 -3.25 -16.48 -12.48
C LYS A 190 -1.84 -15.94 -12.27
N VAL A 191 -1.16 -15.61 -13.36
CA VAL A 191 0.20 -15.04 -13.32
C VAL A 191 0.19 -13.68 -12.65
N PHE A 192 -0.80 -12.85 -12.94
CA PHE A 192 -1.00 -11.54 -12.32
C PHE A 192 -1.05 -11.62 -10.78
N PHE A 193 -1.87 -12.51 -10.24
CA PHE A 193 -1.95 -12.70 -8.78
C PHE A 193 -0.63 -13.21 -8.18
N PHE A 194 0.07 -14.10 -8.88
CA PHE A 194 1.38 -14.57 -8.43
C PHE A 194 2.45 -13.48 -8.46
N VAL A 195 2.41 -12.54 -9.41
CA VAL A 195 3.31 -11.37 -9.43
C VAL A 195 3.06 -10.48 -8.20
N ILE A 196 1.80 -10.24 -7.85
CA ILE A 196 1.47 -9.47 -6.64
C ILE A 196 1.96 -10.21 -5.38
N ALA A 197 1.71 -11.53 -5.29
CA ALA A 197 2.19 -12.34 -4.18
C ALA A 197 3.72 -12.29 -4.04
N ALA A 198 4.46 -12.36 -5.14
CA ALA A 198 5.92 -12.23 -5.14
C ALA A 198 6.36 -10.83 -4.64
N THR A 199 5.67 -9.77 -5.04
CA THR A 199 5.96 -8.41 -4.53
C THR A 199 5.69 -8.31 -3.03
N ALA A 200 4.62 -8.94 -2.54
CA ALA A 200 4.33 -9.01 -1.10
C ALA A 200 5.43 -9.74 -0.32
N VAL A 201 5.98 -10.83 -0.88
CA VAL A 201 7.13 -11.55 -0.30
C VAL A 201 8.37 -10.62 -0.23
N VAL A 202 8.65 -9.84 -1.27
CA VAL A 202 9.73 -8.84 -1.24
C VAL A 202 9.49 -7.82 -0.12
N GLY A 203 8.26 -7.31 0.01
CA GLY A 203 7.86 -6.42 1.10
C GLY A 203 8.04 -7.05 2.48
N PHE A 204 7.66 -8.32 2.63
CA PHE A 204 7.85 -9.09 3.86
C PHE A 204 9.32 -9.15 4.29
N PHE A 205 10.23 -9.47 3.37
CA PHE A 205 11.67 -9.47 3.68
C PHE A 205 12.21 -8.06 3.95
N ALA A 206 11.70 -7.02 3.28
CA ALA A 206 12.10 -5.64 3.56
C ALA A 206 11.74 -5.22 4.99
N LEU A 207 10.64 -5.73 5.56
CA LEU A 207 10.20 -5.45 6.93
C LEU A 207 11.19 -5.86 8.01
N PHE A 208 12.06 -6.83 7.78
CA PHE A 208 13.10 -7.18 8.77
C PHE A 208 14.04 -6.01 9.04
N PHE A 209 14.19 -5.09 8.08
CA PHE A 209 15.03 -3.90 8.19
C PHE A 209 14.26 -2.67 8.69
N LEU A 210 12.95 -2.78 8.93
CA LEU A 210 12.18 -1.72 9.57
C LEU A 210 12.59 -1.61 11.03
N LYS A 211 12.97 -0.41 11.45
CA LYS A 211 13.19 -0.09 12.85
C LYS A 211 11.84 0.21 13.48
N GLU A 212 11.49 -0.50 14.53
CA GLU A 212 10.30 -0.18 15.30
C GLU A 212 10.64 0.92 16.29
N PRO A 213 9.90 2.03 16.28
CA PRO A 213 10.09 3.06 17.28
C PRO A 213 9.60 2.52 18.64
N GLU A 214 10.47 2.53 19.64
CA GLU A 214 10.18 2.08 21.00
C GLU A 214 10.37 3.24 22.00
N GLY A 215 9.51 3.31 23.01
CA GLY A 215 9.65 4.27 24.11
C GLY A 215 9.16 5.68 23.80
N VAL A 216 9.85 6.67 24.31
CA VAL A 216 9.57 8.10 24.08
C VAL A 216 10.47 8.59 22.97
N ILE A 217 9.89 9.07 21.88
CA ILE A 217 10.63 9.74 20.81
C ILE A 217 10.62 11.24 21.10
N ILE A 218 11.79 11.80 21.32
CA ILE A 218 11.96 13.25 21.45
C ILE A 218 12.32 13.80 20.06
N GLU A 219 11.49 14.66 19.52
CA GLU A 219 11.70 15.30 18.22
C GLU A 219 11.83 16.81 18.39
N GLU A 220 12.91 17.37 17.83
CA GLU A 220 13.07 18.82 17.72
C GLU A 220 12.17 19.34 16.59
N MET A 221 11.24 20.20 16.91
CA MET A 221 10.32 20.82 15.98
C MET A 221 11.02 21.96 15.23
N PRO A 222 10.51 22.37 14.04
CA PRO A 222 11.10 23.47 13.26
C PRO A 222 11.18 24.82 13.99
N ASP A 223 10.40 25.00 15.04
CA ASP A 223 10.39 26.20 15.91
C ASP A 223 11.39 26.10 17.07
N GLY A 224 12.19 25.02 17.15
CA GLY A 224 13.17 24.77 18.20
C GLY A 224 12.57 24.17 19.48
N SER A 225 11.25 23.92 19.53
CA SER A 225 10.62 23.20 20.64
C SER A 225 10.84 21.67 20.54
N PHE A 226 10.79 20.98 21.69
CA PHE A 226 10.88 19.52 21.73
C PHE A 226 9.49 18.92 21.94
N ALA A 227 9.09 18.00 21.05
CA ALA A 227 7.88 17.20 21.18
C ALA A 227 8.22 15.80 21.70
N GLU A 228 7.61 15.39 22.79
CA GLU A 228 7.69 14.02 23.30
C GLU A 228 6.53 13.19 22.72
N ILE A 229 6.89 12.13 21.99
CA ILE A 229 5.94 11.18 21.43
C ILE A 229 6.06 9.89 22.21
N GLN A 230 5.06 9.57 23.02
CA GLN A 230 4.99 8.27 23.68
C GLN A 230 4.57 7.21 22.67
N VAL A 231 5.47 6.29 22.34
CA VAL A 231 5.19 5.08 21.59
C VAL A 231 4.89 3.97 22.58
N SER A 232 3.61 3.88 22.98
CA SER A 232 3.20 2.90 23.99
C SER A 232 3.05 1.52 23.35
N HIS A 233 3.89 0.57 23.75
CA HIS A 233 3.52 -0.84 23.76
C HIS A 233 2.82 -1.12 25.08
N ARG A 234 1.52 -1.34 25.05
CA ARG A 234 0.78 -1.98 26.14
C ARG A 234 0.54 -3.42 25.81
#